data_22c67766aff5fa2f49c7c69104c1678b
#
_entry.id   22c67766aff5fa2f49c7c69104c1678b
#
_cell.length_a   1.000
_cell.length_b   1.000
_cell.length_c   1.000
_cell.angle_alpha   90.00
_cell.angle_beta   90.00
_cell.angle_gamma   90.00
#
_symmetry.space_group_name_H-M   'P 1'
#
loop_
_entity.id
_entity.type
_entity.pdbx_description
1 polymer ?
#
loop_
_entity_poly.entity_id
_entity_poly.type
_entity_poly.pdbx_seq_one_letter_code
_entity_poly.pdbx_strand_id
1 'polypeptide(L)' 'MKSGLPLGKYLSRKMTGIVKSFDFKSGKGLIIPSDGRKDVFLHVSALSNSESQTLKPGVRVEFYRINGLSGPMAANIFLS' A
#
# COMPACT_ATOMS: atom_id res chain seq x y z
N MET A 1 -0.01 -30.12 -2.84
CA MET A 1 -0.31 -29.61 -3.07
C MET A 1 -0.29 -28.64 -3.32
N LYS A 2 0.06 -28.42 -3.63
CA LYS A 2 -0.12 -27.40 -4.01
C LYS A 2 -0.87 -26.64 -3.42
N SER A 3 -0.96 -26.80 -2.79
CA SER A 3 -1.97 -26.26 -2.00
C SER A 3 -1.79 -24.81 -1.70
N GLY A 4 -0.63 -24.30 -1.64
CA GLY A 4 -0.43 -22.90 -1.44
C GLY A 4 -0.82 -22.03 -2.60
N LEU A 5 -1.07 -22.65 -3.71
CA LEU A 5 -1.35 -21.92 -4.90
C LEU A 5 -2.58 -21.03 -4.81
N PRO A 6 -3.67 -21.50 -4.22
CA PRO A 6 -4.84 -20.64 -4.14
C PRO A 6 -4.56 -19.33 -3.45
N LEU A 7 -3.71 -19.34 -2.45
CA LEU A 7 -3.39 -18.10 -1.77
C LEU A 7 -2.74 -17.10 -2.71
N GLY A 8 -1.86 -17.59 -3.55
CA GLY A 8 -1.19 -16.70 -4.48
C GLY A 8 -2.14 -16.04 -5.43
N LYS A 9 -3.23 -16.70 -5.74
CA LYS A 9 -4.21 -16.15 -6.65
C LYS A 9 -4.98 -15.01 -6.04
N TYR A 10 -5.17 -15.04 -4.74
CA TYR A 10 -6.00 -14.04 -4.08
C TYR A 10 -5.22 -12.80 -3.67
N LEU A 11 -3.92 -12.89 -3.68
CA LEU A 11 -3.11 -11.73 -3.35
C LEU A 11 -2.86 -10.93 -4.61
N SER A 12 -2.99 -9.63 -4.49
CA SER A 12 -2.64 -8.78 -5.60
C SER A 12 -1.14 -8.87 -5.81
N ARG A 13 -0.71 -8.49 -6.99
CA ARG A 13 0.71 -8.39 -7.25
C ARG A 13 1.26 -7.22 -6.45
N LYS A 14 2.54 -7.34 -6.11
CA LYS A 14 3.22 -6.21 -5.50
C LYS A 14 3.27 -5.08 -6.52
N MET A 15 2.86 -3.92 -6.09
CA MET A 15 2.77 -2.76 -6.97
C MET A 15 3.68 -1.67 -6.47
N THR A 16 3.98 -0.73 -7.35
CA THR A 16 4.69 0.46 -6.95
C THR A 16 3.74 1.64 -7.02
N GLY A 17 4.08 2.67 -6.30
CA GLY A 17 3.32 3.90 -6.32
C GLY A 17 4.10 4.98 -5.63
N ILE A 18 3.47 6.15 -5.57
CA ILE A 18 4.08 7.32 -4.96
C ILE A 18 3.13 7.87 -3.93
N VAL A 19 3.65 8.19 -2.76
CA VAL A 19 2.82 8.77 -1.71
C VAL A 19 2.29 10.11 -2.19
N LYS A 20 0.99 10.27 -2.16
CA LYS A 20 0.33 11.51 -2.52
C LYS A 20 0.21 12.41 -1.30
N SER A 21 -0.16 11.83 -0.18
CA SER A 21 -0.31 12.57 1.06
C SER A 21 -0.18 11.62 2.22
N PHE A 22 0.19 12.15 3.36
CA PHE A 22 0.25 11.35 4.57
C PHE A 22 0.13 12.28 5.78
N ASP A 23 -0.75 11.91 6.69
CA ASP A 23 -0.97 12.65 7.93
C ASP A 23 -0.41 11.82 9.08
N PHE A 24 0.65 12.33 9.69
CA PHE A 24 1.32 11.63 10.78
C PHE A 24 0.42 11.44 11.99
N LYS A 25 -0.48 12.37 12.22
CA LYS A 25 -1.31 12.30 13.41
C LYS A 25 -2.32 11.16 13.32
N SER A 26 -2.96 11.03 12.19
CA SER A 26 -3.95 9.98 12.02
C SER A 26 -3.34 8.69 11.50
N GLY A 27 -2.13 8.77 10.94
CA GLY A 27 -1.51 7.61 10.30
C GLY A 27 -2.12 7.25 8.97
N LYS A 28 -2.87 8.15 8.35
CA LYS A 28 -3.59 7.86 7.12
C LYS A 28 -3.00 8.62 5.96
N GLY A 29 -3.08 8.05 4.78
CA GLY A 29 -2.58 8.71 3.58
C GLY A 29 -3.11 8.08 2.33
N LEU A 30 -2.58 8.55 1.21
CA LEU A 30 -2.96 8.08 -0.11
C LEU A 30 -1.73 7.81 -0.94
N ILE A 31 -1.83 6.79 -1.78
CA ILE A 31 -0.79 6.42 -2.73
C ILE A 31 -1.35 6.55 -4.12
N ILE A 32 -0.58 7.14 -5.02
CA ILE A 32 -0.90 7.14 -6.44
C ILE A 32 -0.26 5.90 -7.02
N PRO A 33 -1.07 4.91 -7.44
CA PRO A 33 -0.49 3.67 -7.96
C PRO A 33 0.06 3.88 -9.35
N SER A 34 1.11 3.12 -9.68
CA SER A 34 1.76 3.28 -10.97
C SER A 34 0.93 2.79 -12.14
N ASP A 35 -0.14 2.04 -11.88
CA ASP A 35 -1.00 1.54 -12.96
C ASP A 35 -2.08 2.53 -13.37
N GLY A 36 -2.09 3.72 -12.80
CA GLY A 36 -3.05 4.76 -13.21
C GLY A 36 -4.45 4.58 -12.68
N ARG A 37 -4.67 3.61 -11.80
CA ARG A 37 -5.99 3.42 -11.23
C ARG A 37 -6.21 4.38 -10.08
N LYS A 38 -7.31 4.20 -9.37
CA LYS A 38 -7.67 5.07 -8.25
C LYS A 38 -6.59 5.10 -7.20
N ASP A 39 -6.47 6.23 -6.52
CA ASP A 39 -5.58 6.35 -5.39
C ASP A 39 -5.88 5.24 -4.39
N VAL A 40 -4.84 4.79 -3.73
CA VAL A 40 -4.92 3.68 -2.79
C VAL A 40 -4.75 4.24 -1.39
N PHE A 41 -5.68 3.88 -0.50
CA PHE A 41 -5.61 4.29 0.88
C PHE A 41 -4.46 3.55 1.58
N LEU A 42 -3.70 4.29 2.39
CA LEU A 42 -2.67 3.67 3.20
C LEU A 42 -2.85 4.03 4.67
N HIS A 43 -2.47 3.12 5.53
CA HIS A 43 -2.45 3.37 6.95
C HIS A 43 -1.09 2.93 7.49
N VAL A 44 -0.60 3.66 8.49
CA VAL A 44 0.74 3.42 9.00
C VAL A 44 0.90 1.99 9.53
N SER A 45 -0.19 1.37 9.96
CA SER A 45 -0.13 -0.01 10.47
C SER A 45 0.25 -1.02 9.41
N ALA A 46 0.17 -0.64 8.13
CA ALA A 46 0.54 -1.54 7.05
C ALA A 46 2.02 -1.46 6.67
N LEU A 47 2.76 -0.56 7.30
CA LEU A 47 4.20 -0.48 7.03
C LEU A 47 4.91 -1.71 7.58
N SER A 48 5.81 -2.24 6.78
CA SER A 48 6.57 -3.42 7.17
C SER A 48 7.59 -3.12 8.25
N ASN A 49 8.07 -1.90 8.28
CA ASN A 49 8.99 -1.46 9.31
C ASN A 49 8.48 -0.12 9.81
N SER A 50 9.00 0.33 10.89
CA SER A 50 8.46 1.51 11.55
C SER A 50 9.11 2.79 11.06
N GLU A 51 8.94 3.08 9.79
CA GLU A 51 9.55 4.27 9.23
C GLU A 51 8.53 5.23 8.69
N SER A 52 7.47 5.43 9.45
CA SER A 52 6.39 6.29 9.01
C SER A 52 6.84 7.72 8.76
N GLN A 53 7.85 8.18 9.46
CA GLN A 53 8.29 9.55 9.26
C GLN A 53 8.93 9.77 7.89
N THR A 54 9.20 8.71 7.15
CA THR A 54 9.71 8.86 5.81
C THR A 54 8.62 8.85 4.75
N LEU A 55 7.37 8.69 5.14
CA LEU A 55 6.25 8.69 4.21
C LEU A 55 5.83 10.12 3.91
N LYS A 56 6.50 10.73 2.97
CA LYS A 56 6.21 12.09 2.56
C LYS A 56 5.71 12.07 1.13
N PRO A 57 4.98 13.12 0.71
CA PRO A 57 4.55 13.19 -0.68
C PRO A 57 5.75 13.04 -1.61
N GLY A 58 5.59 12.24 -2.63
CA GLY A 58 6.65 11.98 -3.59
C GLY A 58 7.51 10.77 -3.30
N VAL A 59 7.41 10.19 -2.11
CA VAL A 59 8.21 9.01 -1.76
C VAL A 59 7.65 7.81 -2.49
N ARG A 60 8.55 7.01 -3.07
CA ARG A 60 8.17 5.81 -3.78
C ARG A 60 8.00 4.65 -2.80
N VAL A 61 6.93 3.89 -2.99
CA VAL A 61 6.62 2.75 -2.13
C VAL A 61 6.24 1.55 -2.97
N GLU A 62 6.36 0.37 -2.38
CA GLU A 62 5.82 -0.86 -2.93
C GLU A 62 4.77 -1.37 -1.96
N PHE A 63 3.74 -2.00 -2.49
CA PHE A 63 2.64 -2.44 -1.64
C PHE A 63 1.81 -3.48 -2.36
N TYR A 64 0.94 -4.14 -1.62
CA TYR A 64 -0.08 -5.02 -2.18
C TYR A 64 -1.41 -4.30 -2.07
N ARG A 65 -2.15 -4.22 -3.17
CA ARG A 65 -3.44 -3.55 -3.19
C ARG A 65 -4.52 -4.58 -2.90
N ILE A 66 -5.37 -4.26 -1.94
CA ILE A 66 -6.51 -5.10 -1.60
C ILE A 66 -7.75 -4.24 -1.64
N ASN A 67 -8.91 -4.90 -1.68
CA ASN A 67 -10.18 -4.20 -1.66
C ASN A 67 -10.62 -4.02 -0.21
N GLY A 68 -10.65 -2.78 0.23
CA GLY A 68 -11.16 -2.45 1.55
C GLY A 68 -12.61 -2.06 1.47
N LEU A 69 -13.20 -1.80 2.62
CA LEU A 69 -14.60 -1.42 2.67
C LEU A 69 -14.85 -0.10 1.96
N SER A 70 -13.89 0.80 2.02
CA SER A 70 -14.04 2.13 1.42
C SER A 70 -13.34 2.25 0.08
N GLY A 71 -12.85 1.16 -0.47
CA GLY A 71 -12.14 1.18 -1.74
C GLY A 71 -10.80 0.52 -1.64
N PRO A 72 -9.93 0.72 -2.62
CA PRO A 72 -8.63 0.07 -2.60
C PRO A 72 -7.75 0.57 -1.47
N MET A 73 -7.04 -0.34 -0.83
CA MET A 73 -6.13 0.02 0.23
C MET A 73 -4.86 -0.80 0.13
N ALA A 74 -3.80 -0.28 0.73
CA ALA A 74 -2.51 -0.92 0.66
C ALA A 74 -2.30 -1.84 1.85
N ALA A 75 -1.81 -3.04 1.56
CA ALA A 75 -1.39 -3.98 2.58
C ALA A 75 0.11 -4.17 2.42
N ASN A 76 0.82 -4.26 3.54
CA ASN A 76 2.27 -4.51 3.53
C ASN A 76 3.02 -3.50 2.67
N ILE A 77 3.17 -2.31 3.19
CA ILE A 77 3.86 -1.24 2.49
C ILE A 77 5.35 -1.31 2.77
N PHE A 78 6.14 -1.22 1.70
CA PHE A 78 7.60 -1.21 1.79
C PHE A 78 8.12 0.06 1.16
N LEU A 79 9.14 0.64 1.76
CA LEU A 79 9.83 1.75 1.12
C LEU A 79 10.68 1.21 -0.01
N SER A 80 10.68 1.92 -1.09
CA SER A 80 11.34 1.46 -2.29
C SER A 80 12.72 2.10 -2.46
#